data_115eaa614ee4042f5d9f428f0ed39a65
#
_entry.id   115eaa614ee4042f5d9f428f0ed39a65
#
_cell.length_a   1.000
_cell.length_b   1.000
_cell.length_c   1.000
_cell.angle_alpha   90.00
_cell.angle_beta   90.00
_cell.angle_gamma   90.00
#
_symmetry.space_group_name_H-M   'P 1'
#
loop_
_entity.id
_entity.type
_entity.pdbx_description
1 polymer ?
#
loop_
_entity_poly.entity_id
_entity_poly.type
_entity_poly.pdbx_seq_one_letter_code
_entity_poly.pdbx_strand_id
1 'polypeptide(L)'
;MFQASDRLARDLQTVLVDLIELHLQGKQAHWNLVGTNFRDLHLQLDNIVDIAREAADTIAERMRALDAVPDGRSDTVAATTSVPAIAPGLLSTTEIVDAITTRVYATVDTVRAVHDDVDAGDPSTADLLHSIITDLEKQAWMLKSENGKA
;
A
#
# COMPACT_ATOMS: atom_id res chain seq x y z
N MET A 1 -8.56 -27.51 -11.23
CA MET A 1 -8.03 -26.13 -11.20
C MET A 1 -8.28 -25.55 -9.81
N PHE A 2 -7.26 -24.97 -9.18
CA PHE A 2 -7.40 -24.32 -7.88
C PHE A 2 -8.20 -23.02 -8.03
N GLN A 3 -9.14 -22.78 -7.13
CA GLN A 3 -9.97 -21.57 -7.09
C GLN A 3 -9.91 -20.96 -5.69
N ALA A 4 -9.94 -19.66 -5.60
CA ALA A 4 -9.98 -18.97 -4.32
C ALA A 4 -11.27 -19.28 -3.57
N SER A 5 -11.14 -19.60 -2.28
CA SER A 5 -12.28 -19.58 -1.37
C SER A 5 -12.80 -18.13 -1.20
N ASP A 6 -14.04 -17.99 -0.73
CA ASP A 6 -14.60 -16.67 -0.41
C ASP A 6 -13.74 -15.90 0.61
N ARG A 7 -13.12 -16.60 1.55
CA ARG A 7 -12.21 -16.00 2.53
C ARG A 7 -10.96 -15.45 1.86
N LEU A 8 -10.27 -16.29 1.08
CA LEU A 8 -9.07 -15.86 0.34
C LEU A 8 -9.37 -14.67 -0.56
N ALA A 9 -10.50 -14.71 -1.27
CA ALA A 9 -10.91 -13.60 -2.13
C ALA A 9 -11.14 -12.30 -1.34
N ARG A 10 -11.79 -12.35 -0.17
CA ARG A 10 -12.00 -11.18 0.70
C ARG A 10 -10.68 -10.65 1.26
N ASP A 11 -9.78 -11.52 1.69
CA ASP A 11 -8.49 -11.11 2.23
C ASP A 11 -7.65 -10.37 1.17
N LEU A 12 -7.60 -10.89 -0.06
CA LEU A 12 -6.91 -10.25 -1.17
C LEU A 12 -7.58 -8.93 -1.59
N GLN A 13 -8.91 -8.86 -1.57
CA GLN A 13 -9.65 -7.63 -1.85
C GLN A 13 -9.29 -6.52 -0.84
N THR A 14 -9.14 -6.86 0.43
CA THR A 14 -8.75 -5.91 1.48
C THR A 14 -7.34 -5.35 1.22
N VAL A 15 -6.41 -6.22 0.84
CA VAL A 15 -5.04 -5.81 0.47
C VAL A 15 -5.05 -4.91 -0.78
N LEU A 16 -5.81 -5.29 -1.81
CA LEU A 16 -5.93 -4.53 -3.06
C LEU A 16 -6.39 -3.09 -2.80
N VAL A 17 -7.44 -2.93 -2.01
CA VAL A 17 -8.02 -1.62 -1.69
C VAL A 17 -7.00 -0.70 -1.02
N ASP A 18 -6.28 -1.19 -0.01
CA ASP A 18 -5.30 -0.39 0.72
C ASP A 18 -4.06 -0.06 -0.11
N LEU A 19 -3.63 -0.96 -1.01
CA LEU A 19 -2.56 -0.65 -1.96
C LEU A 19 -2.96 0.45 -2.95
N ILE A 20 -4.19 0.42 -3.46
CA ILE A 20 -4.71 1.47 -4.35
C ILE A 20 -4.78 2.81 -3.60
N GLU A 21 -5.29 2.82 -2.37
CA GLU A 21 -5.36 4.04 -1.56
C GLU A 21 -3.98 4.61 -1.25
N LEU A 22 -3.01 3.76 -0.89
CA LEU A 22 -1.63 4.19 -0.68
C LEU A 22 -1.05 4.84 -1.94
N HIS A 23 -1.30 4.27 -3.11
CA HIS A 23 -0.89 4.85 -4.39
C HIS A 23 -1.48 6.25 -4.60
N LEU A 24 -2.77 6.43 -4.37
CA LEU A 24 -3.45 7.72 -4.53
C LEU A 24 -2.90 8.77 -3.55
N GLN A 25 -2.77 8.41 -2.27
CA GLN A 25 -2.27 9.33 -1.25
C GLN A 25 -0.78 9.65 -1.42
N GLY A 26 0.02 8.67 -1.83
CA GLY A 26 1.43 8.89 -2.16
C GLY A 26 1.61 9.88 -3.30
N LYS A 27 0.75 9.81 -4.32
CA LYS A 27 0.80 10.77 -5.45
C LYS A 27 0.29 12.15 -5.02
N GLN A 28 -0.74 12.22 -4.21
CA GLN A 28 -1.21 13.47 -3.61
C GLN A 28 -0.08 14.16 -2.82
N ALA A 29 0.64 13.41 -2.00
CA ALA A 29 1.79 13.91 -1.25
C ALA A 29 2.93 14.35 -2.17
N HIS A 30 3.24 13.58 -3.20
CA HIS A 30 4.27 13.87 -4.21
C HIS A 30 4.07 15.23 -4.88
N TRP A 31 2.82 15.61 -5.15
CA TRP A 31 2.50 16.92 -5.73
C TRP A 31 2.49 18.06 -4.73
N ASN A 32 2.20 17.80 -3.45
CA ASN A 32 1.81 18.80 -2.47
C ASN A 32 2.77 18.91 -1.28
N LEU A 33 4.04 18.60 -1.45
CA LEU A 33 5.06 18.83 -0.42
C LEU A 33 5.90 20.06 -0.75
N VAL A 34 6.35 20.76 0.29
CA VAL A 34 7.25 21.93 0.18
C VAL A 34 8.26 21.90 1.33
N GLY A 35 9.47 22.38 1.09
CA GLY A 35 10.47 22.57 2.13
C GLY A 35 11.80 21.89 1.87
N THR A 36 12.57 21.67 2.93
CA THR A 36 13.89 21.06 2.90
C THR A 36 13.84 19.64 2.36
N ASN A 37 14.77 19.26 1.49
CA ASN A 37 14.80 17.96 0.80
C ASN A 37 13.60 17.69 -0.12
N PHE A 38 12.96 18.75 -0.62
CA PHE A 38 11.82 18.61 -1.53
C PHE A 38 12.09 17.60 -2.65
N ARG A 39 13.19 17.75 -3.39
CA ARG A 39 13.46 16.91 -4.57
C ARG A 39 13.65 15.44 -4.18
N ASP A 40 14.41 15.15 -3.15
CA ASP A 40 14.67 13.77 -2.72
C ASP A 40 13.37 13.10 -2.24
N LEU A 41 12.58 13.80 -1.46
CA LEU A 41 11.30 13.28 -0.96
C LEU A 41 10.26 13.15 -2.08
N HIS A 42 10.19 14.11 -2.99
CA HIS A 42 9.34 14.04 -4.18
C HIS A 42 9.62 12.76 -5.00
N LEU A 43 10.88 12.44 -5.22
CA LEU A 43 11.28 11.22 -5.93
C LEU A 43 11.07 9.95 -5.08
N GLN A 44 11.31 10.01 -3.77
CA GLN A 44 11.07 8.89 -2.86
C GLN A 44 9.58 8.51 -2.82
N LEU A 45 8.70 9.50 -2.85
CA LEU A 45 7.24 9.26 -2.90
C LEU A 45 6.84 8.55 -4.20
N ASP A 46 7.47 8.86 -5.33
CA ASP A 46 7.23 8.11 -6.57
C ASP A 46 7.64 6.64 -6.45
N ASN A 47 8.74 6.34 -5.77
CA ASN A 47 9.12 4.93 -5.51
C ASN A 47 8.05 4.19 -4.70
N ILE A 48 7.48 4.83 -3.69
CA ILE A 48 6.38 4.24 -2.89
C ILE A 48 5.13 4.04 -3.76
N VAL A 49 4.78 5.05 -4.57
CA VAL A 49 3.65 4.99 -5.50
C VAL A 49 3.81 3.83 -6.49
N ASP A 50 4.99 3.69 -7.08
CA ASP A 50 5.27 2.64 -8.06
C ASP A 50 5.16 1.24 -7.43
N ILE A 51 5.72 1.06 -6.22
CA ILE A 51 5.61 -0.21 -5.48
C ILE A 51 4.14 -0.54 -5.18
N ALA A 52 3.38 0.43 -4.66
CA ALA A 52 1.97 0.22 -4.32
C ALA A 52 1.13 -0.09 -5.56
N ARG A 53 1.38 0.59 -6.66
CA ARG A 53 0.67 0.39 -7.93
C ARG A 53 0.96 -0.98 -8.54
N GLU A 54 2.22 -1.37 -8.60
CA GLU A 54 2.64 -2.68 -9.10
C GLU A 54 2.12 -3.82 -8.21
N ALA A 55 2.18 -3.64 -6.90
CA ALA A 55 1.62 -4.60 -5.95
C ALA A 55 0.09 -4.74 -6.11
N ALA A 56 -0.64 -3.65 -6.29
CA ALA A 56 -2.08 -3.68 -6.53
C ALA A 56 -2.42 -4.47 -7.80
N ASP A 57 -1.68 -4.25 -8.88
CA ASP A 57 -1.83 -5.00 -10.13
C ASP A 57 -1.57 -6.50 -9.92
N THR A 58 -0.48 -6.84 -9.26
CA THR A 58 -0.12 -8.23 -8.94
C THR A 58 -1.23 -8.93 -8.14
N ILE A 59 -1.78 -8.28 -7.12
CA ILE A 59 -2.87 -8.85 -6.30
C ILE A 59 -4.15 -9.00 -7.11
N ALA A 60 -4.55 -7.99 -7.88
CA ALA A 60 -5.75 -8.05 -8.72
C ALA A 60 -5.66 -9.16 -9.77
N GLU A 61 -4.52 -9.28 -10.45
CA GLU A 61 -4.29 -10.35 -11.43
C GLU A 61 -4.23 -11.73 -10.77
N ARG A 62 -3.64 -11.83 -9.56
CA ARG A 62 -3.68 -13.09 -8.80
C ARG A 62 -5.11 -13.49 -8.44
N MET A 63 -5.95 -12.54 -8.01
CA MET A 63 -7.38 -12.79 -7.78
C MET A 63 -8.03 -13.36 -9.05
N ARG A 64 -7.79 -12.75 -10.22
CA ARG A 64 -8.34 -13.24 -11.50
C ARG A 64 -7.83 -14.65 -11.87
N ALA A 65 -6.56 -14.92 -11.63
CA ALA A 65 -5.98 -16.24 -11.87
C ALA A 65 -6.62 -17.34 -11.01
N LEU A 66 -7.22 -16.95 -9.87
CA LEU A 66 -7.91 -17.85 -8.95
C LEU A 66 -9.46 -17.77 -9.06
N ASP A 67 -9.99 -17.23 -10.15
CA ASP A 67 -11.41 -17.01 -10.42
C ASP A 67 -12.14 -16.08 -9.43
N ALA A 68 -11.40 -15.31 -8.63
CA ALA A 68 -11.99 -14.24 -7.84
C ALA A 68 -12.11 -12.96 -8.67
N VAL A 69 -13.01 -12.05 -8.27
CA VAL A 69 -13.27 -10.79 -8.97
C VAL A 69 -12.78 -9.61 -8.14
N PRO A 70 -11.67 -8.95 -8.54
CA PRO A 70 -11.19 -7.76 -7.84
C PRO A 70 -12.11 -6.56 -8.10
N ASP A 71 -12.28 -5.71 -7.09
CA ASP A 71 -12.98 -4.44 -7.19
C ASP A 71 -12.06 -3.29 -6.77
N GLY A 72 -11.43 -2.64 -7.73
CA GLY A 72 -10.56 -1.48 -7.55
C GLY A 72 -11.21 -0.15 -7.94
N ARG A 73 -12.55 -0.08 -8.05
CA ARG A 73 -13.25 1.15 -8.38
C ARG A 73 -13.07 2.20 -7.28
N SER A 74 -13.04 3.48 -7.64
CA SER A 74 -12.77 4.58 -6.73
C SER A 74 -13.78 4.67 -5.57
N ASP A 75 -15.06 4.41 -5.80
CA ASP A 75 -16.09 4.41 -4.75
C ASP A 75 -15.90 3.24 -3.77
N THR A 76 -15.53 2.06 -4.24
CA THR A 76 -15.20 0.92 -3.38
C THR A 76 -13.96 1.20 -2.52
N VAL A 77 -12.91 1.72 -3.13
CA VAL A 77 -11.67 2.07 -2.42
C VAL A 77 -11.95 3.11 -1.33
N ALA A 78 -12.64 4.20 -1.66
CA ALA A 78 -12.99 5.24 -0.70
C ALA A 78 -13.85 4.72 0.46
N ALA A 79 -14.78 3.81 0.19
CA ALA A 79 -15.70 3.28 1.18
C ALA A 79 -15.09 2.22 2.11
N THR A 80 -14.06 1.49 1.67
CA THR A 80 -13.60 0.27 2.36
C THR A 80 -12.14 0.30 2.79
N THR A 81 -11.35 1.30 2.38
CA THR A 81 -9.95 1.40 2.81
C THR A 81 -9.81 1.58 4.32
N SER A 82 -8.81 0.95 4.90
CA SER A 82 -8.38 1.18 6.28
C SER A 82 -7.27 2.23 6.41
N VAL A 83 -6.71 2.67 5.28
CA VAL A 83 -5.65 3.70 5.28
C VAL A 83 -6.27 5.06 5.61
N PRO A 84 -5.79 5.76 6.66
CA PRO A 84 -6.35 7.05 7.04
C PRO A 84 -6.12 8.10 5.95
N ALA A 85 -7.10 8.98 5.72
CA ALA A 85 -7.02 10.02 4.70
C ALA A 85 -5.89 11.03 4.99
N ILE A 86 -5.18 11.46 3.94
CA ILE A 86 -4.21 12.56 4.06
C ILE A 86 -4.92 13.90 3.99
N ALA A 87 -4.39 14.90 4.72
CA ALA A 87 -4.91 16.26 4.66
C ALA A 87 -4.74 16.87 3.27
N PRO A 88 -5.71 17.69 2.80
CA PRO A 88 -5.58 18.39 1.53
C PRO A 88 -4.59 19.57 1.63
N GLY A 89 -4.13 20.04 0.47
CA GLY A 89 -3.31 21.26 0.36
C GLY A 89 -1.80 20.98 0.51
N LEU A 90 -1.04 22.06 0.57
CA LEU A 90 0.41 21.99 0.73
C LEU A 90 0.77 21.62 2.17
N LEU A 91 1.67 20.67 2.31
CA LEU A 91 2.24 20.22 3.58
C LEU A 91 3.76 20.36 3.54
N SER A 92 4.36 20.60 4.69
CA SER A 92 5.82 20.61 4.80
C SER A 92 6.40 19.21 4.55
N THR A 93 7.66 19.17 4.14
CA THR A 93 8.38 17.88 3.97
C THR A 93 8.37 17.04 5.26
N THR A 94 8.50 17.68 6.44
CA THR A 94 8.42 16.98 7.73
C THR A 94 7.05 16.36 7.98
N GLU A 95 5.97 17.10 7.70
CA GLU A 95 4.59 16.58 7.82
C GLU A 95 4.32 15.43 6.85
N ILE A 96 4.81 15.55 5.61
CA ILE A 96 4.65 14.49 4.59
C ILE A 96 5.38 13.22 4.97
N VAL A 97 6.61 13.32 5.49
CA VAL A 97 7.36 12.15 5.97
C VAL A 97 6.56 11.39 7.02
N ASP A 98 6.04 12.07 8.04
CA ASP A 98 5.26 11.44 9.10
C ASP A 98 3.92 10.88 8.56
N ALA A 99 3.24 11.65 7.74
CA ALA A 99 1.95 11.27 7.18
C ALA A 99 2.05 10.02 6.29
N ILE A 100 3.00 9.98 5.37
CA ILE A 100 3.15 8.84 4.44
C ILE A 100 3.76 7.62 5.14
N THR A 101 4.71 7.80 6.05
CA THR A 101 5.22 6.69 6.87
C THR A 101 4.07 5.96 7.61
N THR A 102 3.17 6.71 8.22
CA THR A 102 1.99 6.15 8.90
C THR A 102 1.12 5.35 7.92
N ARG A 103 0.92 5.83 6.71
CA ARG A 103 0.06 5.19 5.71
C ARG A 103 0.71 3.95 5.10
N VAL A 104 2.01 3.97 4.91
CA VAL A 104 2.75 2.78 4.49
C VAL A 104 2.63 1.68 5.55
N TYR A 105 2.82 2.01 6.83
CA TYR A 105 2.63 1.02 7.91
C TYR A 105 1.19 0.54 8.02
N ALA A 106 0.19 1.41 7.87
CA ALA A 106 -1.22 0.99 7.86
C ALA A 106 -1.49 -0.03 6.74
N THR A 107 -0.93 0.18 5.55
CA THR A 107 -1.03 -0.77 4.43
C THR A 107 -0.31 -2.09 4.75
N VAL A 108 0.89 -2.04 5.30
CA VAL A 108 1.65 -3.24 5.71
C VAL A 108 0.89 -4.01 6.79
N ASP A 109 0.30 -3.34 7.76
CA ASP A 109 -0.49 -3.97 8.83
C ASP A 109 -1.68 -4.75 8.25
N THR A 110 -2.35 -4.21 7.22
CA THR A 110 -3.40 -4.94 6.49
C THR A 110 -2.86 -6.21 5.83
N VAL A 111 -1.72 -6.13 5.14
CA VAL A 111 -1.10 -7.29 4.50
C VAL A 111 -0.70 -8.35 5.53
N ARG A 112 -0.10 -7.93 6.64
CA ARG A 112 0.29 -8.84 7.74
C ARG A 112 -0.93 -9.47 8.42
N ALA A 113 -2.02 -8.73 8.57
CA ALA A 113 -3.23 -9.23 9.23
C ALA A 113 -3.89 -10.39 8.47
N VAL A 114 -3.78 -10.42 7.14
CA VAL A 114 -4.36 -11.50 6.32
C VAL A 114 -3.37 -12.61 5.99
N HIS A 115 -2.09 -12.41 6.25
CA HIS A 115 -1.00 -13.30 5.80
C HIS A 115 -1.23 -14.76 6.18
N ASP A 116 -1.50 -15.05 7.45
CA ASP A 116 -1.61 -16.45 7.92
C ASP A 116 -2.81 -17.17 7.31
N ASP A 117 -3.91 -16.47 7.11
CA ASP A 117 -5.10 -17.01 6.44
C ASP A 117 -4.84 -17.24 4.95
N VAL A 118 -4.14 -16.32 4.31
CA VAL A 118 -3.73 -16.48 2.90
C VAL A 118 -2.76 -17.64 2.75
N ASP A 119 -1.78 -17.77 3.63
CA ASP A 119 -0.82 -18.89 3.60
C ASP A 119 -1.50 -20.25 3.80
N ALA A 120 -2.43 -20.33 4.72
CA ALA A 120 -3.23 -21.52 4.96
C ALA A 120 -4.10 -21.90 3.74
N GLY A 121 -4.60 -20.90 3.01
CA GLY A 121 -5.46 -21.11 1.84
C GLY A 121 -4.68 -21.35 0.54
N ASP A 122 -3.61 -20.62 0.34
CA ASP A 122 -2.76 -20.69 -0.86
C ASP A 122 -1.34 -20.13 -0.60
N PRO A 123 -0.38 -21.02 -0.25
CA PRO A 123 1.01 -20.60 0.00
C PRO A 123 1.66 -19.82 -1.16
N SER A 124 1.27 -20.12 -2.40
CA SER A 124 1.79 -19.40 -3.57
C SER A 124 1.36 -17.94 -3.59
N THR A 125 0.15 -17.63 -3.10
CA THR A 125 -0.30 -16.25 -2.93
C THR A 125 0.38 -15.57 -1.74
N ALA A 126 0.63 -16.30 -0.65
CA ALA A 126 1.36 -15.75 0.51
C ALA A 126 2.77 -15.28 0.12
N ASP A 127 3.41 -15.93 -0.82
CA ASP A 127 4.73 -15.52 -1.35
C ASP A 127 4.69 -14.11 -1.98
N LEU A 128 3.60 -13.75 -2.64
CA LEU A 128 3.41 -12.39 -3.16
C LEU A 128 3.31 -11.36 -2.02
N LEU A 129 2.64 -11.72 -0.93
CA LEU A 129 2.53 -10.85 0.25
C LEU A 129 3.89 -10.60 0.91
N HIS A 130 4.78 -11.58 0.94
CA HIS A 130 6.14 -11.41 1.50
C HIS A 130 6.91 -10.29 0.79
N SER A 131 6.90 -10.27 -0.54
CA SER A 131 7.57 -9.22 -1.32
C SER A 131 6.98 -7.84 -1.05
N ILE A 132 5.66 -7.73 -0.99
CA ILE A 132 4.96 -6.47 -0.73
C ILE A 132 5.34 -5.92 0.65
N ILE A 133 5.31 -6.75 1.68
CA ILE A 133 5.69 -6.38 3.05
C ILE A 133 7.13 -5.88 3.08
N THR A 134 8.06 -6.64 2.52
CA THR A 134 9.49 -6.33 2.53
C THR A 134 9.78 -4.99 1.83
N ASP A 135 9.19 -4.78 0.67
CA ASP A 135 9.41 -3.57 -0.13
C ASP A 135 8.83 -2.33 0.56
N LEU A 136 7.61 -2.42 1.08
CA LEU A 136 6.97 -1.30 1.77
C LEU A 136 7.65 -0.97 3.11
N GLU A 137 8.03 -1.95 3.89
CA GLU A 137 8.75 -1.72 5.15
C GLU A 137 10.12 -1.06 4.92
N LYS A 138 10.82 -1.44 3.85
CA LYS A 138 12.06 -0.77 3.44
C LYS A 138 11.80 0.71 3.12
N GLN A 139 10.75 1.01 2.38
CA GLN A 139 10.39 2.40 2.06
C GLN A 139 10.01 3.20 3.32
N ALA A 140 9.24 2.61 4.22
CA ALA A 140 8.87 3.24 5.49
C ALA A 140 10.11 3.55 6.35
N TRP A 141 11.06 2.60 6.42
CA TRP A 141 12.33 2.83 7.12
C TRP A 141 13.11 4.00 6.54
N MET A 142 13.29 4.03 5.21
CA MET A 142 14.03 5.12 4.57
C MET A 142 13.32 6.47 4.76
N LEU A 143 12.01 6.50 4.59
CA LEU A 143 11.22 7.73 4.69
C LEU A 143 11.26 8.29 6.12
N LYS A 144 10.96 7.48 7.14
CA LYS A 144 10.97 7.95 8.54
C LYS A 144 12.35 8.40 9.02
N SER A 145 13.41 7.90 8.41
CA SER A 145 14.79 8.29 8.75
C SER A 145 15.08 9.77 8.45
N GLU A 146 14.33 10.39 7.56
CA GLU A 146 14.43 11.83 7.28
C GLU A 146 14.11 12.68 8.52
N ASN A 147 13.13 12.28 9.32
CA ASN A 147 12.71 12.99 10.54
C ASN A 147 13.35 12.41 11.82
N GLY A 148 14.12 11.35 11.70
CA GLY A 148 14.76 10.66 12.82
C GLY A 148 15.92 11.47 13.40
N LYS A 149 16.23 11.18 14.67
CA LYS A 149 17.44 11.65 15.36
C LYS A 149 18.35 10.46 15.60
N ALA A 150 19.65 10.70 15.43
CA ALA A 150 20.66 9.71 15.78
C ALA A 150 20.73 9.47 17.29
#